data_face32528b05b147dcf1c5541953346f
#
_entry.id   face32528b05b147dcf1c5541953346f
#
_cell.length_a   1.000
_cell.length_b   1.000
_cell.length_c   1.000
_cell.angle_alpha   90.00
_cell.angle_beta   90.00
_cell.angle_gamma   90.00
#
_symmetry.space_group_name_H-M   'P 1'
#
loop_
_entity.id
_entity.type
_entity.pdbx_description
1 polymer ?
#
loop_
_entity_poly.entity_id
_entity_poly.type
_entity_poly.pdbx_seq_one_letter_code
_entity_poly.pdbx_strand_id
1 'polypeptide(L)'
;MTDTDLLTTDQLRLRLEKVWLKHIKLCQDNFLYFVKTVWPDFICRTARDPDEWGHHQHIAHEFTNIAKNKKGRLIVNMPPRHTKSEFASIYFPAWMIGKNPKMKLMQVSHNAELSGRFGAKVRNLINSPEYKQIFGDVRLREDSKAKGRWETNHGGEYFAAGVGGSITGRGADLLIIDDPHTEQDSLSDSAMER
;
A
#
# COMPACT_ATOMS: atom_id res chain seq x y z
N MET A 1 43.57 4.75 -29.81
CA MET A 1 43.29 3.50 -29.09
C MET A 1 42.65 3.86 -27.81
N THR A 2 41.32 3.75 -27.76
CA THR A 2 40.52 4.05 -26.56
C THR A 2 40.55 2.85 -25.66
N ASP A 3 41.28 3.01 -24.54
CA ASP A 3 41.33 2.05 -23.44
C ASP A 3 39.91 1.98 -22.84
N THR A 4 39.13 1.02 -23.28
CA THR A 4 37.84 0.72 -22.69
C THR A 4 38.16 -0.07 -21.43
N ASP A 5 38.26 0.60 -20.29
CA ASP A 5 38.44 -0.01 -18.97
C ASP A 5 37.30 -1.02 -18.71
N LEU A 6 37.54 -2.26 -19.10
CA LEU A 6 36.68 -3.40 -18.78
C LEU A 6 36.71 -3.60 -17.27
N LEU A 7 35.60 -3.28 -16.59
CA LEU A 7 35.46 -3.53 -15.17
C LEU A 7 35.68 -5.00 -14.85
N THR A 8 36.41 -5.28 -13.80
CA THR A 8 36.56 -6.66 -13.31
C THR A 8 35.21 -7.21 -12.84
N THR A 9 35.06 -8.52 -12.79
CA THR A 9 33.85 -9.20 -12.32
C THR A 9 33.44 -8.72 -10.91
N ASP A 10 34.40 -8.51 -10.02
CA ASP A 10 34.14 -8.02 -8.66
C ASP A 10 33.69 -6.57 -8.66
N GLN A 11 34.23 -5.71 -9.50
CA GLN A 11 33.81 -4.33 -9.68
C GLN A 11 32.37 -4.25 -10.22
N LEU A 12 32.03 -5.12 -11.20
CA LEU A 12 30.65 -5.23 -11.72
C LEU A 12 29.68 -5.70 -10.64
N ARG A 13 30.04 -6.72 -9.87
CA ARG A 13 29.22 -7.23 -8.76
C ARG A 13 28.93 -6.15 -7.72
N LEU A 14 29.97 -5.45 -7.28
CA LEU A 14 29.81 -4.35 -6.31
C LEU A 14 28.96 -3.21 -6.87
N ARG A 15 29.08 -2.89 -8.15
CA ARG A 15 28.26 -1.87 -8.80
C ARG A 15 26.79 -2.28 -8.87
N LEU A 16 26.50 -3.53 -9.22
CA LEU A 16 25.15 -4.09 -9.24
C LEU A 16 24.52 -4.08 -7.85
N GLU A 17 25.27 -4.47 -6.82
CA GLU A 17 24.79 -4.44 -5.43
C GLU A 17 24.42 -3.01 -5.00
N LYS A 18 25.26 -2.03 -5.29
CA LYS A 18 24.95 -0.61 -5.00
C LYS A 18 23.68 -0.11 -5.72
N VAL A 19 23.51 -0.48 -6.98
CA VAL A 19 22.31 -0.13 -7.76
C VAL A 19 21.06 -0.77 -7.14
N TRP A 20 21.19 -2.04 -6.75
CA TRP A 20 20.11 -2.79 -6.10
C TRP A 20 19.70 -2.19 -4.75
N LEU A 21 20.65 -1.87 -3.89
CA LEU A 21 20.40 -1.21 -2.62
C LEU A 21 19.73 0.16 -2.80
N LYS A 22 20.14 0.92 -3.81
CA LYS A 22 19.50 2.19 -4.16
C LYS A 22 18.04 1.98 -4.62
N HIS A 23 17.80 0.94 -5.42
CA HIS A 23 16.44 0.57 -5.86
C HIS A 23 15.54 0.22 -4.67
N ILE A 24 16.00 -0.64 -3.74
CA ILE A 24 15.27 -0.99 -2.53
C ILE A 24 14.93 0.27 -1.73
N LYS A 25 15.91 1.14 -1.51
CA LYS A 25 15.69 2.38 -0.76
C LYS A 25 14.67 3.30 -1.43
N LEU A 26 14.68 3.41 -2.74
CA LEU A 26 13.67 4.17 -3.48
C LEU A 26 12.27 3.58 -3.29
N CYS A 27 12.12 2.26 -3.32
CA CYS A 27 10.85 1.59 -3.04
C CYS A 27 10.36 1.88 -1.60
N GLN A 28 11.27 1.87 -0.63
CA GLN A 28 10.93 2.16 0.77
C GLN A 28 10.56 3.63 1.02
N ASP A 29 11.14 4.57 0.29
CA ASP A 29 10.98 6.00 0.52
C ASP A 29 9.92 6.67 -0.37
N ASN A 30 9.52 6.01 -1.47
CA ASN A 30 8.60 6.55 -2.47
C ASN A 30 7.50 5.54 -2.80
N PHE A 31 6.27 5.90 -2.44
CA PHE A 31 5.11 5.02 -2.64
C PHE A 31 4.85 4.69 -4.11
N LEU A 32 4.93 5.66 -5.02
CA LEU A 32 4.70 5.40 -6.44
C LEU A 32 5.76 4.47 -7.03
N TYR A 33 7.01 4.64 -6.59
CA TYR A 33 8.11 3.77 -7.03
C TYR A 33 7.91 2.33 -6.52
N PHE A 34 7.47 2.18 -5.27
CA PHE A 34 7.06 0.88 -4.74
C PHE A 34 5.96 0.25 -5.57
N VAL A 35 4.86 0.97 -5.84
CA VAL A 35 3.74 0.46 -6.66
C VAL A 35 4.23 -0.01 -8.02
N LYS A 36 5.03 0.78 -8.74
CA LYS A 36 5.59 0.42 -10.04
C LYS A 36 6.47 -0.84 -10.01
N THR A 37 7.10 -1.10 -8.87
CA THR A 37 7.96 -2.28 -8.70
C THR A 37 7.15 -3.55 -8.41
N VAL A 38 6.13 -3.47 -7.55
CA VAL A 38 5.35 -4.65 -7.13
C VAL A 38 4.11 -4.91 -8.00
N TRP A 39 3.81 -4.01 -8.91
CA TRP A 39 2.72 -4.15 -9.88
C TRP A 39 3.24 -3.92 -11.30
N PRO A 40 3.83 -4.93 -11.96
CA PRO A 40 4.47 -4.79 -13.28
C PRO A 40 3.54 -4.24 -14.37
N ASP A 41 2.27 -4.62 -14.35
CA ASP A 41 1.27 -4.20 -15.34
C ASP A 41 0.70 -2.80 -15.06
N PHE A 42 1.18 -2.12 -14.01
CA PHE A 42 0.70 -0.80 -13.66
C PHE A 42 1.19 0.26 -14.64
N ILE A 43 0.25 0.84 -15.37
CA ILE A 43 0.50 1.99 -16.24
C ILE A 43 0.22 3.27 -15.47
N CYS A 44 1.28 3.97 -15.10
CA CYS A 44 1.15 5.28 -14.48
C CYS A 44 0.62 6.29 -15.50
N ARG A 45 -0.59 6.79 -15.28
CA ARG A 45 -1.13 7.89 -16.09
C ARG A 45 -0.50 9.19 -15.63
N THR A 46 0.26 9.81 -16.51
CA THR A 46 0.79 11.16 -16.35
C THR A 46 -0.25 12.18 -16.84
N ALA A 47 -0.11 13.43 -16.48
CA ALA A 47 -0.86 14.52 -17.09
C ALA A 47 -0.52 14.62 -18.62
N ARG A 48 -1.35 15.32 -19.36
CA ARG A 48 -1.08 15.62 -20.78
C ARG A 48 0.09 16.58 -20.91
N ASP A 49 0.19 17.52 -19.98
CA ASP A 49 1.33 18.43 -19.86
C ASP A 49 2.45 17.73 -19.07
N PRO A 50 3.70 17.71 -19.60
CA PRO A 50 4.85 17.13 -18.90
C PRO A 50 5.16 17.81 -17.55
N ASP A 51 4.79 19.07 -17.37
CA ASP A 51 5.02 19.85 -16.15
C ASP A 51 3.93 19.64 -15.10
N GLU A 52 2.83 18.99 -15.44
CA GLU A 52 1.74 18.67 -14.56
C GLU A 52 1.82 17.22 -14.03
N TRP A 53 1.32 17.03 -12.82
CA TRP A 53 1.17 15.70 -12.24
C TRP A 53 -0.15 15.07 -12.65
N GLY A 54 -0.09 13.83 -13.13
CA GLY A 54 -1.28 13.00 -13.28
C GLY A 54 -1.82 12.56 -11.92
N HIS A 55 -3.08 12.09 -11.88
CA HIS A 55 -3.76 11.70 -10.64
C HIS A 55 -2.99 10.63 -9.83
N HIS A 56 -2.28 9.71 -10.47
CA HIS A 56 -1.46 8.70 -9.76
C HIS A 56 -0.29 9.34 -9.01
N GLN A 57 0.33 10.38 -9.56
CA GLN A 57 1.44 11.09 -8.92
C GLN A 57 0.93 11.91 -7.73
N HIS A 58 -0.22 12.60 -7.88
CA HIS A 58 -0.86 13.34 -6.80
C HIS A 58 -1.22 12.44 -5.62
N ILE A 59 -1.96 11.36 -5.85
CA ILE A 59 -2.38 10.45 -4.76
C ILE A 59 -1.17 9.79 -4.10
N ALA A 60 -0.16 9.39 -4.87
CA ALA A 60 1.06 8.78 -4.33
C ALA A 60 1.88 9.76 -3.50
N HIS A 61 1.92 11.04 -3.90
CA HIS A 61 2.54 12.10 -3.11
C HIS A 61 1.85 12.27 -1.77
N GLU A 62 0.51 12.32 -1.76
CA GLU A 62 -0.26 12.47 -0.54
C GLU A 62 -0.10 11.27 0.40
N PHE A 63 -0.09 10.04 -0.10
CA PHE A 63 0.20 8.85 0.70
C PHE A 63 1.63 8.87 1.26
N THR A 64 2.58 9.37 0.49
CA THR A 64 3.96 9.55 1.00
C THR A 64 4.01 10.58 2.12
N ASN A 65 3.21 11.65 2.06
CA ASN A 65 3.11 12.65 3.13
C ASN A 65 2.47 12.08 4.40
N ILE A 66 1.45 11.24 4.29
CA ILE A 66 0.89 10.48 5.42
C ILE A 66 1.99 9.61 6.07
N ALA A 67 2.69 8.82 5.26
CA ALA A 67 3.75 7.93 5.76
C ALA A 67 4.92 8.66 6.44
N LYS A 68 5.14 9.93 6.09
CA LYS A 68 6.16 10.81 6.71
C LYS A 68 5.61 11.65 7.88
N ASN A 69 4.40 11.36 8.34
CA ASN A 69 3.71 12.12 9.41
C ASN A 69 3.54 13.63 9.11
N LYS A 70 3.55 14.01 7.83
CA LYS A 70 3.31 15.39 7.41
C LYS A 70 1.82 15.75 7.39
N LYS A 71 0.96 14.73 7.31
CA LYS A 71 -0.51 14.82 7.33
C LYS A 71 -1.06 13.71 8.20
N GLY A 72 -2.06 14.04 9.05
CA GLY A 72 -2.74 13.05 9.90
C GLY A 72 -4.02 12.49 9.29
N ARG A 73 -4.61 13.17 8.30
CA ARG A 73 -5.86 12.79 7.64
C ARG A 73 -5.82 13.12 6.16
N LEU A 74 -6.44 12.26 5.34
CA LEU A 74 -6.55 12.45 3.90
C LEU A 74 -7.91 11.93 3.43
N ILE A 75 -8.62 12.72 2.66
CA ILE A 75 -9.83 12.31 1.93
C ILE A 75 -9.47 12.30 0.44
N VAL A 76 -9.78 11.19 -0.24
CA VAL A 76 -9.50 11.00 -1.66
C VAL A 76 -10.80 10.75 -2.40
N ASN A 77 -11.23 11.73 -3.18
CA ASN A 77 -12.36 11.62 -4.10
C ASN A 77 -11.84 11.42 -5.52
N MET A 78 -12.20 10.29 -6.12
CA MET A 78 -11.80 9.95 -7.49
C MET A 78 -12.95 9.24 -8.20
N PRO A 79 -13.08 9.42 -9.53
CA PRO A 79 -14.03 8.65 -10.32
C PRO A 79 -13.78 7.13 -10.21
N PRO A 80 -14.81 6.30 -10.43
CA PRO A 80 -14.64 4.85 -10.52
C PRO A 80 -13.56 4.46 -11.55
N ARG A 81 -12.91 3.31 -11.33
CA ARG A 81 -11.87 2.74 -12.23
C ARG A 81 -10.61 3.60 -12.41
N HIS A 82 -10.33 4.51 -11.46
CA HIS A 82 -9.09 5.31 -11.43
C HIS A 82 -8.10 4.82 -10.38
N THR A 83 -8.12 3.52 -10.04
CA THR A 83 -7.17 2.85 -9.13
C THR A 83 -7.18 3.33 -7.67
N LYS A 84 -8.22 4.09 -7.24
CA LYS A 84 -8.34 4.58 -5.86
C LYS A 84 -8.18 3.45 -4.83
N SER A 85 -9.02 2.41 -4.95
CA SER A 85 -9.04 1.29 -4.00
C SER A 85 -7.79 0.43 -4.07
N GLU A 86 -7.22 0.22 -5.26
CA GLU A 86 -5.94 -0.47 -5.39
C GLU A 86 -4.85 0.27 -4.61
N PHE A 87 -4.74 1.58 -4.80
CA PHE A 87 -3.74 2.39 -4.09
C PHE A 87 -4.01 2.46 -2.60
N ALA A 88 -5.24 2.86 -2.20
CA ALA A 88 -5.59 3.10 -0.81
C ALA A 88 -5.72 1.83 0.02
N SER A 89 -6.29 0.76 -0.56
CA SER A 89 -6.73 -0.41 0.19
C SER A 89 -5.87 -1.65 0.00
N ILE A 90 -4.88 -1.61 -0.93
CA ILE A 90 -3.97 -2.73 -1.19
C ILE A 90 -2.51 -2.30 -1.07
N TYR A 91 -2.04 -1.41 -1.95
CA TYR A 91 -0.61 -1.07 -2.02
C TYR A 91 -0.16 -0.19 -0.86
N PHE A 92 -0.95 0.80 -0.45
CA PHE A 92 -0.61 1.68 0.66
C PHE A 92 -0.52 0.95 2.01
N PRO A 93 -1.51 0.11 2.41
CA PRO A 93 -1.38 -0.70 3.62
C PRO A 93 -0.16 -1.64 3.59
N ALA A 94 0.10 -2.30 2.46
CA ALA A 94 1.27 -3.16 2.34
C ALA A 94 2.59 -2.38 2.52
N TRP A 95 2.70 -1.21 1.89
CA TRP A 95 3.86 -0.34 2.01
C TRP A 95 4.06 0.19 3.42
N MET A 96 2.99 0.61 4.09
CA MET A 96 3.02 1.09 5.48
C MET A 96 3.48 -0.01 6.45
N ILE A 97 2.98 -1.23 6.28
CA ILE A 97 3.40 -2.39 7.08
C ILE A 97 4.87 -2.72 6.82
N GLY A 98 5.35 -2.61 5.58
CA GLY A 98 6.76 -2.80 5.26
C GLY A 98 7.66 -1.78 5.96
N LYS A 99 7.23 -0.53 6.05
CA LYS A 99 7.96 0.54 6.76
C LYS A 99 7.88 0.43 8.28
N ASN A 100 6.75 -0.03 8.80
CA ASN A 100 6.53 -0.23 10.23
C ASN A 100 5.81 -1.56 10.48
N PRO A 101 6.57 -2.66 10.56
CA PRO A 101 5.98 -4.00 10.68
C PRO A 101 5.28 -4.29 12.01
N LYS A 102 5.35 -3.37 12.98
CA LYS A 102 4.61 -3.41 14.25
C LYS A 102 3.27 -2.67 14.20
N MET A 103 2.98 -2.01 13.06
CA MET A 103 1.78 -1.18 12.89
C MET A 103 0.50 -2.00 13.03
N LYS A 104 -0.49 -1.41 13.72
CA LYS A 104 -1.87 -1.89 13.76
C LYS A 104 -2.68 -1.15 12.71
N LEU A 105 -3.14 -1.85 11.70
CA LEU A 105 -3.89 -1.32 10.59
C LEU A 105 -5.32 -1.82 10.62
N MET A 106 -6.27 -0.90 10.50
CA MET A 106 -7.69 -1.21 10.37
C MET A 106 -8.21 -0.75 9.02
N GLN A 107 -8.91 -1.64 8.33
CA GLN A 107 -9.58 -1.33 7.06
C GLN A 107 -11.08 -1.54 7.19
N VAL A 108 -11.85 -0.53 6.81
CA VAL A 108 -13.32 -0.53 6.87
C VAL A 108 -13.88 -0.29 5.47
N SER A 109 -14.91 -1.03 5.10
CA SER A 109 -15.72 -0.84 3.89
C SER A 109 -17.19 -1.04 4.23
N HIS A 110 -18.12 -0.82 3.29
CA HIS A 110 -19.55 -0.99 3.55
C HIS A 110 -19.91 -2.40 4.09
N ASN A 111 -19.15 -3.44 3.73
CA ASN A 111 -19.32 -4.77 4.32
C ASN A 111 -17.99 -5.47 4.61
N ALA A 112 -18.04 -6.48 5.48
CA ALA A 112 -16.88 -7.23 5.92
C ALA A 112 -16.28 -8.12 4.80
N GLU A 113 -17.08 -8.52 3.80
CA GLU A 113 -16.59 -9.33 2.69
C GLU A 113 -15.65 -8.53 1.80
N LEU A 114 -16.02 -7.28 1.45
CA LEU A 114 -15.19 -6.40 0.64
C LEU A 114 -13.88 -6.06 1.35
N SER A 115 -13.95 -5.63 2.61
CA SER A 115 -12.74 -5.35 3.40
C SER A 115 -11.86 -6.58 3.60
N GLY A 116 -12.46 -7.77 3.76
CA GLY A 116 -11.74 -9.03 3.80
C GLY A 116 -11.05 -9.41 2.49
N ARG A 117 -11.65 -9.06 1.34
CA ARG A 117 -11.00 -9.21 0.02
C ARG A 117 -9.76 -8.34 -0.11
N PHE A 118 -9.82 -7.08 0.35
CA PHE A 118 -8.65 -6.21 0.41
C PHE A 118 -7.58 -6.81 1.33
N GLY A 119 -7.95 -7.27 2.52
CA GLY A 119 -7.03 -7.91 3.46
C GLY A 119 -6.32 -9.13 2.86
N ALA A 120 -7.03 -9.95 2.07
CA ALA A 120 -6.44 -11.07 1.36
C ALA A 120 -5.42 -10.61 0.28
N LYS A 121 -5.73 -9.54 -0.46
CA LYS A 121 -4.81 -8.98 -1.47
C LYS A 121 -3.56 -8.39 -0.83
N VAL A 122 -3.70 -7.62 0.26
CA VAL A 122 -2.55 -7.11 1.04
C VAL A 122 -1.68 -8.25 1.55
N ARG A 123 -2.30 -9.28 2.14
CA ARG A 123 -1.61 -10.47 2.63
C ARG A 123 -0.82 -11.19 1.52
N ASN A 124 -1.43 -11.35 0.35
CA ASN A 124 -0.80 -12.01 -0.78
C ASN A 124 0.37 -11.17 -1.33
N LEU A 125 0.22 -9.83 -1.35
CA LEU A 125 1.29 -8.92 -1.76
C LEU A 125 2.49 -9.00 -0.81
N ILE A 126 2.26 -9.03 0.51
CA ILE A 126 3.34 -9.20 1.51
C ILE A 126 4.10 -10.53 1.31
N ASN A 127 3.42 -11.55 0.81
CA ASN A 127 4.04 -12.85 0.52
C ASN A 127 4.73 -12.92 -0.85
N SER A 128 4.57 -11.92 -1.72
CA SER A 128 5.17 -11.93 -3.05
C SER A 128 6.70 -11.85 -2.99
N PRO A 129 7.40 -12.40 -4.00
CA PRO A 129 8.85 -12.30 -4.09
C PRO A 129 9.34 -10.85 -4.16
N GLU A 130 8.66 -10.00 -4.91
CA GLU A 130 8.99 -8.59 -5.11
C GLU A 130 8.93 -7.82 -3.79
N TYR A 131 7.86 -8.03 -3.01
CA TYR A 131 7.72 -7.40 -1.71
C TYR A 131 8.81 -7.84 -0.73
N LYS A 132 9.13 -9.13 -0.71
CA LYS A 132 10.19 -9.70 0.14
C LYS A 132 11.59 -9.19 -0.22
N GLN A 133 11.82 -8.85 -1.48
CA GLN A 133 13.07 -8.20 -1.89
C GLN A 133 13.21 -6.79 -1.33
N ILE A 134 12.09 -6.06 -1.16
CA ILE A 134 12.07 -4.68 -0.66
C ILE A 134 12.06 -4.64 0.87
N PHE A 135 11.25 -5.51 1.50
CA PHE A 135 11.00 -5.55 2.94
C PHE A 135 11.31 -6.94 3.53
N GLY A 136 12.50 -7.46 3.25
CA GLY A 136 12.91 -8.86 3.44
C GLY A 136 12.64 -9.51 4.80
N ASP A 137 12.56 -8.70 5.86
CA ASP A 137 12.32 -9.19 7.23
C ASP A 137 10.82 -9.26 7.58
N VAL A 138 9.96 -8.62 6.80
CA VAL A 138 8.51 -8.59 7.06
C VAL A 138 7.84 -9.84 6.51
N ARG A 139 7.24 -10.64 7.40
CA ARG A 139 6.54 -11.89 7.08
C ARG A 139 5.23 -11.95 7.84
N LEU A 140 4.32 -12.78 7.35
CA LEU A 140 3.11 -13.12 8.10
C LEU A 140 3.42 -14.19 9.15
N ARG A 141 2.80 -14.08 10.30
CA ARG A 141 2.80 -15.18 11.28
C ARG A 141 2.11 -16.40 10.68
N GLU A 142 2.62 -17.59 10.97
CA GLU A 142 2.12 -18.84 10.38
C GLU A 142 0.73 -19.22 10.88
N ASP A 143 0.40 -18.87 12.12
CA ASP A 143 -0.85 -19.14 12.80
C ASP A 143 -1.93 -18.08 12.59
N SER A 144 -1.64 -16.99 11.86
CA SER A 144 -2.52 -15.85 11.70
C SER A 144 -2.65 -15.43 10.23
N LYS A 145 -3.43 -16.20 9.44
CA LYS A 145 -3.54 -16.03 7.98
C LYS A 145 -4.98 -15.93 7.46
N ALA A 146 -5.93 -15.53 8.29
CA ALA A 146 -7.32 -15.33 7.85
C ALA A 146 -7.42 -14.18 6.83
N LYS A 147 -8.45 -14.19 5.96
CA LYS A 147 -8.61 -13.17 4.90
C LYS A 147 -8.67 -11.74 5.43
N GLY A 148 -9.43 -11.53 6.50
CA GLY A 148 -9.68 -10.20 7.07
C GLY A 148 -8.92 -9.92 8.37
N ARG A 149 -8.12 -10.88 8.89
CA ARG A 149 -7.33 -10.68 10.10
C ARG A 149 -6.05 -11.51 10.06
N TRP A 150 -4.94 -10.85 10.19
CA TRP A 150 -3.64 -11.49 10.23
C TRP A 150 -2.61 -10.60 10.92
N GLU A 151 -1.51 -11.20 11.32
CA GLU A 151 -0.44 -10.55 12.05
C GLU A 151 0.89 -10.72 11.32
N THR A 152 1.79 -9.76 11.55
CA THR A 152 3.18 -9.85 11.10
C THR A 152 4.04 -10.61 12.13
N ASN A 153 5.19 -11.09 11.72
CA ASN A 153 6.22 -11.67 12.62
C ASN A 153 6.76 -10.66 13.65
N HIS A 154 6.51 -9.37 13.48
CA HIS A 154 6.90 -8.30 14.39
C HIS A 154 5.78 -7.85 15.34
N GLY A 155 4.61 -8.50 15.31
CA GLY A 155 3.47 -8.19 16.17
C GLY A 155 2.58 -7.05 15.68
N GLY A 156 2.73 -6.62 14.40
CA GLY A 156 1.74 -5.76 13.75
C GLY A 156 0.48 -6.53 13.39
N GLU A 157 -0.66 -5.84 13.33
CA GLU A 157 -1.97 -6.44 13.06
C GLU A 157 -2.64 -5.76 11.86
N TYR A 158 -3.24 -6.56 10.99
CA TYR A 158 -4.22 -6.10 10.01
C TYR A 158 -5.59 -6.61 10.39
N PHE A 159 -6.56 -5.71 10.46
CA PHE A 159 -7.95 -6.03 10.78
C PHE A 159 -8.91 -5.38 9.79
N ALA A 160 -9.72 -6.19 9.13
CA ALA A 160 -10.78 -5.76 8.21
C ALA A 160 -12.15 -5.85 8.88
N ALA A 161 -12.97 -4.80 8.71
CA ALA A 161 -14.33 -4.74 9.22
C ALA A 161 -15.29 -4.17 8.17
N GLY A 162 -16.58 -4.49 8.29
CA GLY A 162 -17.66 -3.76 7.63
C GLY A 162 -18.17 -2.63 8.51
N VAL A 163 -18.79 -1.62 7.90
CA VAL A 163 -19.56 -0.60 8.63
C VAL A 163 -20.63 -1.29 9.49
N GLY A 164 -20.75 -0.87 10.76
CA GLY A 164 -21.63 -1.54 11.73
C GLY A 164 -21.04 -2.83 12.35
N GLY A 165 -19.88 -3.28 11.91
CA GLY A 165 -19.17 -4.40 12.51
C GLY A 165 -18.58 -4.04 13.88
N SER A 166 -18.22 -5.06 14.67
CA SER A 166 -17.61 -4.89 16.00
C SER A 166 -16.16 -4.40 15.86
N ILE A 167 -15.97 -3.08 15.90
CA ILE A 167 -14.65 -2.41 15.95
C ILE A 167 -14.36 -1.79 17.30
N THR A 168 -15.32 -1.85 18.23
CA THR A 168 -15.22 -1.27 19.57
C THR A 168 -14.06 -1.90 20.35
N GLY A 169 -13.28 -1.06 21.02
CA GLY A 169 -12.13 -1.48 21.83
C GLY A 169 -10.87 -1.80 21.06
N ARG A 170 -10.83 -1.58 19.73
CA ARG A 170 -9.62 -1.76 18.91
C ARG A 170 -8.97 -0.43 18.60
N GLY A 171 -7.69 -0.30 18.95
CA GLY A 171 -6.85 0.82 18.49
C GLY A 171 -6.21 0.49 17.15
N ALA A 172 -5.97 1.52 16.34
CA ALA A 172 -5.22 1.43 15.10
C ALA A 172 -4.28 2.61 14.94
N ASP A 173 -3.08 2.36 14.39
CA ASP A 173 -2.13 3.40 14.01
C ASP A 173 -2.50 4.00 12.64
N LEU A 174 -3.13 3.17 11.78
CA LEU A 174 -3.65 3.59 10.48
C LEU A 174 -5.06 3.03 10.29
N LEU A 175 -6.02 3.92 10.05
CA LEU A 175 -7.39 3.60 9.66
C LEU A 175 -7.61 3.97 8.20
N ILE A 176 -8.05 3.00 7.41
CA ILE A 176 -8.46 3.19 6.02
C ILE A 176 -9.94 2.91 5.91
N ILE A 177 -10.69 3.87 5.36
CA ILE A 177 -12.11 3.74 5.08
C ILE A 177 -12.27 3.86 3.55
N ASP A 178 -12.72 2.80 2.91
CA ASP A 178 -12.91 2.74 1.46
C ASP A 178 -14.33 2.29 1.13
N ASP A 179 -15.07 3.15 0.42
CA ASP A 179 -16.46 2.95 0.03
C ASP A 179 -17.34 2.48 1.21
N PRO A 180 -17.53 3.33 2.26
CA PRO A 180 -18.28 2.95 3.47
C PRO A 180 -19.79 2.80 3.24
N HIS A 181 -20.32 3.33 2.14
CA HIS A 181 -21.73 3.26 1.77
C HIS A 181 -21.89 2.54 0.44
N THR A 182 -23.04 1.88 0.26
CA THR A 182 -23.47 1.35 -1.04
C THR A 182 -24.13 2.45 -1.88
N GLU A 183 -24.30 2.20 -3.18
CA GLU A 183 -25.06 3.11 -4.05
C GLU A 183 -26.51 3.30 -3.55
N GLN A 184 -27.11 2.26 -2.97
CA GLN A 184 -28.47 2.32 -2.40
C GLN A 184 -28.51 3.17 -1.12
N ASP A 185 -27.49 3.10 -0.27
CA ASP A 185 -27.41 3.93 0.94
C ASP A 185 -27.33 5.41 0.58
N SER A 186 -26.63 5.77 -0.49
CA SER A 186 -26.50 7.16 -0.94
C SER A 186 -27.81 7.80 -1.46
N LEU A 187 -28.82 6.98 -1.74
CA LEU A 187 -30.15 7.42 -2.17
C LEU A 187 -31.16 7.53 -1.00
N SER A 188 -30.74 7.21 0.21
CA SER A 188 -31.61 7.19 1.40
C SER A 188 -31.09 8.15 2.47
N ASP A 189 -31.84 9.21 2.74
CA ASP A 189 -31.51 10.18 3.80
C ASP A 189 -31.33 9.49 5.17
N SER A 190 -32.18 8.52 5.48
CA SER A 190 -32.10 7.75 6.73
C SER A 190 -30.88 6.83 6.84
N ALA A 191 -30.28 6.42 5.74
CA ALA A 191 -29.06 5.64 5.73
C ALA A 191 -27.81 6.52 5.87
N MET A 192 -27.87 7.77 5.38
CA MET A 192 -26.79 8.75 5.48
C MET A 192 -26.65 9.38 6.87
N GLU A 193 -27.70 9.31 7.70
CA GLU A 193 -27.70 9.82 9.09
C GLU A 193 -27.18 8.81 10.13
N ARG A 194 -26.87 7.57 9.73
CA ARG A 194 -26.31 6.51 10.60
C ARG A 194 -24.81 6.46 10.53
#